data_5d2ed8cbc756d44036391c43a05381b9
#
_entry.id   5d2ed8cbc756d44036391c43a05381b9
#
_cell.length_a   1.000
_cell.length_b   1.000
_cell.length_c   1.000
_cell.angle_alpha   90.00
_cell.angle_beta   90.00
_cell.angle_gamma   90.00
#
_symmetry.space_group_name_H-M   'P 1'
#
loop_
_entity.id
_entity.type
_entity.pdbx_description
1 polymer ?
#
loop_
_entity_poly.entity_id
_entity_poly.type
_entity_poly.pdbx_seq_one_letter_code
_entity_poly.pdbx_strand_id
1 'polypeptide(L)'
;MRDVFAAGVALVLLVVAASLGTTLAAFRRRRLRARESERAQGRTVLAEIPADDDLRLFSEDAMCFSYSDQSVDKHLIVAVRVLINGSPIAAYLSRRHPADAGRQATRFEDRPEGIAHDRWDVAIETANGMMLVECGAIRERVSQELARTVFDAVKKDLEYRDTEGARER
;
A
#
# COMPACT_ATOMS: atom_id res chain seq x y z
N MET A 1 33.99 -13.74 -41.29
CA MET A 1 32.70 -14.21 -40.74
C MET A 1 32.59 -13.99 -39.22
N ARG A 2 33.62 -14.30 -38.43
CA ARG A 2 33.57 -14.08 -36.95
C ARG A 2 33.36 -12.62 -36.56
N ASP A 3 33.96 -11.68 -37.24
CA ASP A 3 33.87 -10.23 -36.92
C ASP A 3 32.48 -9.64 -37.22
N VAL A 4 31.84 -10.13 -38.29
CA VAL A 4 30.45 -9.74 -38.65
C VAL A 4 29.45 -10.25 -37.62
N PHE A 5 29.68 -11.49 -37.12
CA PHE A 5 28.84 -12.05 -36.06
C PHE A 5 29.02 -11.29 -34.73
N ALA A 6 30.27 -10.96 -34.37
CA ALA A 6 30.56 -10.18 -33.16
C ALA A 6 29.94 -8.76 -33.25
N ALA A 7 30.04 -8.11 -34.40
CA ALA A 7 29.42 -6.79 -34.62
C ALA A 7 27.89 -6.86 -34.51
N GLY A 8 27.26 -7.91 -35.02
CA GLY A 8 25.81 -8.14 -34.91
C GLY A 8 25.36 -8.29 -33.46
N VAL A 9 26.07 -9.10 -32.67
CA VAL A 9 25.79 -9.30 -31.24
C VAL A 9 25.95 -7.98 -30.46
N ALA A 10 27.03 -7.23 -30.73
CA ALA A 10 27.26 -5.96 -30.07
C ALA A 10 26.13 -4.94 -30.36
N LEU A 11 25.63 -4.90 -31.61
CA LEU A 11 24.53 -4.01 -31.99
C LEU A 11 23.23 -4.40 -31.25
N VAL A 12 22.92 -5.69 -31.17
CA VAL A 12 21.73 -6.18 -30.44
C VAL A 12 21.82 -5.80 -28.95
N LEU A 13 22.96 -6.03 -28.32
CA LEU A 13 23.15 -5.66 -26.93
C LEU A 13 23.02 -4.15 -26.68
N LEU A 14 23.48 -3.34 -27.62
CA LEU A 14 23.37 -1.88 -27.54
C LEU A 14 21.91 -1.43 -27.65
N VAL A 15 21.13 -2.02 -28.55
CA VAL A 15 19.70 -1.74 -28.70
C VAL A 15 18.93 -2.16 -27.44
N VAL A 16 19.22 -3.33 -26.89
CA VAL A 16 18.61 -3.81 -25.63
C VAL A 16 18.95 -2.88 -24.47
N ALA A 17 20.21 -2.48 -24.34
CA ALA A 17 20.63 -1.54 -23.29
C ALA A 17 19.96 -0.17 -23.42
N ALA A 18 19.85 0.36 -24.64
CA ALA A 18 19.15 1.60 -24.90
C ALA A 18 17.65 1.50 -24.59
N SER A 19 17.00 0.41 -24.94
CA SER A 19 15.60 0.13 -24.63
C SER A 19 15.35 0.07 -23.11
N LEU A 20 16.20 -0.65 -22.37
CA LEU A 20 16.12 -0.70 -20.91
C LEU A 20 16.34 0.67 -20.26
N GLY A 21 17.26 1.47 -20.78
CA GLY A 21 17.54 2.82 -20.30
C GLY A 21 16.33 3.75 -20.48
N THR A 22 15.64 3.67 -21.61
CA THR A 22 14.45 4.49 -21.90
C THR A 22 13.25 4.09 -21.04
N THR A 23 13.03 2.79 -20.83
CA THR A 23 11.94 2.30 -19.97
C THR A 23 12.15 2.69 -18.51
N LEU A 24 13.37 2.55 -17.98
CA LEU A 24 13.71 2.98 -16.62
C LEU A 24 13.55 4.49 -16.45
N ALA A 25 13.97 5.29 -17.42
CA ALA A 25 13.79 6.74 -17.38
C ALA A 25 12.31 7.14 -17.41
N ALA A 26 11.51 6.48 -18.23
CA ALA A 26 10.06 6.71 -18.28
C ALA A 26 9.39 6.34 -16.94
N PHE A 27 9.75 5.21 -16.33
CA PHE A 27 9.23 4.78 -15.03
C PHE A 27 9.60 5.79 -13.92
N ARG A 28 10.87 6.25 -13.88
CA ARG A 28 11.30 7.29 -12.93
C ARG A 28 10.52 8.59 -13.08
N ARG A 29 10.27 9.03 -14.32
CA ARG A 29 9.48 10.24 -14.59
C ARG A 29 8.04 10.11 -14.15
N ARG A 30 7.39 8.95 -14.37
CA ARG A 30 6.03 8.67 -13.90
C ARG A 30 5.96 8.74 -12.38
N ARG A 31 6.89 8.08 -11.69
CA ARG A 31 7.00 8.08 -10.23
C ARG A 31 7.17 9.48 -9.64
N LEU A 32 8.04 10.31 -10.24
CA LEU A 32 8.22 11.69 -9.80
C LEU A 32 6.96 12.53 -9.99
N ARG A 33 6.30 12.42 -11.15
CA ARG A 33 5.04 13.14 -11.42
C ARG A 33 3.93 12.73 -10.47
N ALA A 34 3.80 11.44 -10.17
CA ALA A 34 2.81 10.96 -9.21
C ALA A 34 3.04 11.57 -7.81
N ARG A 35 4.29 11.60 -7.33
CA ARG A 35 4.65 12.25 -6.07
C ARG A 35 4.40 13.76 -6.08
N GLU A 36 4.72 14.42 -7.17
CA GLU A 36 4.48 15.87 -7.34
C GLU A 36 2.98 16.17 -7.34
N SER A 37 2.17 15.34 -7.98
CA SER A 37 0.71 15.46 -7.97
C SER A 37 0.14 15.34 -6.55
N GLU A 38 0.57 14.37 -5.76
CA GLU A 38 0.15 14.22 -4.35
C GLU A 38 0.57 15.44 -3.51
N ARG A 39 1.81 15.90 -3.68
CA ARG A 39 2.30 17.11 -2.98
C ARG A 39 1.54 18.36 -3.38
N ALA A 40 1.19 18.51 -4.65
CA ALA A 40 0.40 19.65 -5.13
C ALA A 40 -1.02 19.67 -4.53
N GLN A 41 -1.53 18.50 -4.12
CA GLN A 41 -2.79 18.34 -3.39
C GLN A 41 -2.64 18.49 -1.87
N GLY A 42 -1.46 18.83 -1.38
CA GLY A 42 -1.16 18.95 0.06
C GLY A 42 -1.00 17.62 0.79
N ARG A 43 -0.82 16.52 0.05
CA ARG A 43 -0.66 15.18 0.61
C ARG A 43 0.80 14.78 0.78
N THR A 44 1.10 14.07 1.84
CA THR A 44 2.41 13.47 2.10
C THR A 44 2.36 11.99 1.71
N VAL A 45 3.23 11.58 0.79
CA VAL A 45 3.34 10.16 0.40
C VAL A 45 4.09 9.40 1.49
N LEU A 46 3.43 8.41 2.09
CA LEU A 46 3.96 7.56 3.15
C LEU A 46 4.57 6.26 2.60
N ALA A 47 3.90 5.65 1.61
CA ALA A 47 4.38 4.43 0.99
C ALA A 47 4.12 4.42 -0.52
N GLU A 48 5.02 3.79 -1.25
CA GLU A 48 4.91 3.55 -2.69
C GLU A 48 4.82 2.05 -2.91
N ILE A 49 3.65 1.59 -3.28
CA ILE A 49 3.32 0.18 -3.36
C ILE A 49 3.33 -0.23 -4.83
N PRO A 50 4.24 -1.14 -5.22
CA PRO A 50 4.26 -1.69 -6.56
C PRO A 50 2.96 -2.47 -6.83
N ALA A 51 2.32 -2.23 -7.95
CA ALA A 51 1.19 -2.98 -8.44
C ALA A 51 1.44 -3.29 -9.91
N ASP A 52 1.32 -4.54 -10.30
CA ASP A 52 1.59 -5.10 -11.63
C ASP A 52 2.37 -4.17 -12.60
N ASP A 53 1.66 -3.29 -13.33
CA ASP A 53 2.23 -2.34 -14.29
C ASP A 53 2.27 -0.89 -13.78
N ASP A 54 1.85 -0.62 -12.52
CA ASP A 54 1.72 0.73 -12.00
C ASP A 54 2.25 0.85 -10.56
N LEU A 55 2.28 2.09 -10.08
CA LEU A 55 2.68 2.44 -8.72
C LEU A 55 1.49 3.06 -7.98
N ARG A 56 1.00 2.37 -6.96
CA ARG A 56 -0.04 2.91 -6.08
C ARG A 56 0.62 3.66 -4.92
N LEU A 57 0.15 4.86 -4.66
CA LEU A 57 0.64 5.68 -3.56
C LEU A 57 -0.31 5.57 -2.38
N PHE A 58 0.26 5.32 -1.19
CA PHE A 58 -0.43 5.53 0.07
C PHE A 58 0.03 6.85 0.64
N SER A 59 -0.89 7.79 0.78
CA SER A 59 -0.61 9.16 1.20
C SER A 59 -1.55 9.62 2.29
N GLU A 60 -1.14 10.68 3.00
CA GLU A 60 -1.96 11.34 4.02
C GLU A 60 -1.99 12.84 3.82
N ASP A 61 -3.08 13.44 4.23
CA ASP A 61 -3.21 14.85 4.52
C ASP A 61 -3.68 15.06 5.97
N ALA A 62 -4.09 16.29 6.31
CA ALA A 62 -4.56 16.61 7.67
C ALA A 62 -5.81 15.81 8.08
N MET A 63 -6.66 15.44 7.13
CA MET A 63 -7.99 14.88 7.39
C MET A 63 -8.13 13.43 6.95
N CYS A 64 -7.40 13.00 5.91
CA CYS A 64 -7.61 11.73 5.24
C CYS A 64 -6.33 10.91 5.04
N PHE A 65 -6.51 9.58 4.96
CA PHE A 65 -5.58 8.68 4.27
C PHE A 65 -6.13 8.36 2.89
N SER A 66 -5.25 8.31 1.89
CA SER A 66 -5.62 8.02 0.50
C SER A 66 -4.78 6.86 -0.05
N TYR A 67 -5.43 5.96 -0.78
CA TYR A 67 -4.78 4.85 -1.47
C TYR A 67 -5.46 4.63 -2.82
N SER A 68 -4.70 4.79 -3.91
CA SER A 68 -5.27 4.78 -5.27
C SER A 68 -6.42 5.78 -5.38
N ASP A 69 -7.59 5.34 -5.81
CA ASP A 69 -8.78 6.16 -5.97
C ASP A 69 -9.66 6.22 -4.71
N GLN A 70 -9.23 5.58 -3.62
CA GLN A 70 -9.96 5.55 -2.36
C GLN A 70 -9.37 6.55 -1.38
N SER A 71 -10.25 7.19 -0.60
CA SER A 71 -9.86 8.05 0.50
C SER A 71 -10.72 7.75 1.72
N VAL A 72 -10.10 7.76 2.88
CA VAL A 72 -10.77 7.49 4.16
C VAL A 72 -10.48 8.62 5.12
N ASP A 73 -11.54 9.19 5.71
CA ASP A 73 -11.43 10.21 6.74
C ASP A 73 -10.84 9.60 8.02
N LYS A 74 -9.79 10.23 8.54
CA LYS A 74 -9.10 9.81 9.76
C LYS A 74 -10.06 9.70 10.96
N HIS A 75 -11.05 10.59 11.05
CA HIS A 75 -12.03 10.57 12.13
C HIS A 75 -12.98 9.37 12.11
N LEU A 76 -13.18 8.76 10.96
CA LEU A 76 -14.03 7.60 10.80
C LEU A 76 -13.31 6.28 11.08
N ILE A 77 -11.97 6.29 11.11
CA ILE A 77 -11.20 5.07 11.32
C ILE A 77 -11.33 4.61 12.76
N VAL A 78 -11.69 3.35 12.93
CA VAL A 78 -11.88 2.69 14.24
C VAL A 78 -10.90 1.57 14.50
N ALA A 79 -10.29 0.99 13.45
CA ALA A 79 -9.27 -0.04 13.59
C ALA A 79 -8.34 -0.08 12.38
N VAL A 80 -7.15 -0.66 12.59
CA VAL A 80 -6.22 -1.03 11.53
C VAL A 80 -5.69 -2.42 11.79
N ARG A 81 -5.62 -3.27 10.76
CA ARG A 81 -5.13 -4.65 10.84
C ARG A 81 -4.13 -4.95 9.75
N VAL A 82 -3.11 -5.70 10.08
CA VAL A 82 -2.22 -6.32 9.08
C VAL A 82 -2.73 -7.72 8.83
N LEU A 83 -2.92 -8.05 7.58
CA LEU A 83 -3.44 -9.34 7.13
C LEU A 83 -2.38 -10.09 6.32
N ILE A 84 -2.31 -11.41 6.54
CA ILE A 84 -1.64 -12.34 5.64
C ILE A 84 -2.70 -13.27 5.08
N ASN A 85 -2.91 -13.27 3.78
CA ASN A 85 -3.94 -14.08 3.12
C ASN A 85 -5.34 -13.86 3.74
N GLY A 86 -5.64 -12.63 4.15
CA GLY A 86 -6.89 -12.28 4.82
C GLY A 86 -6.95 -12.63 6.31
N SER A 87 -5.94 -13.30 6.87
CA SER A 87 -5.87 -13.62 8.30
C SER A 87 -5.15 -12.51 9.06
N PRO A 88 -5.74 -11.93 10.12
CA PRO A 88 -5.12 -10.86 10.88
C PRO A 88 -3.95 -11.39 11.72
N ILE A 89 -2.78 -10.75 11.60
CA ILE A 89 -1.57 -11.06 12.37
C ILE A 89 -1.18 -9.95 13.34
N ALA A 90 -1.63 -8.72 13.08
CA ALA A 90 -1.50 -7.58 13.97
C ALA A 90 -2.73 -6.71 13.86
N ALA A 91 -3.14 -6.07 14.94
CA ALA A 91 -4.28 -5.17 14.97
C ALA A 91 -4.08 -4.06 16.01
N TYR A 92 -4.60 -2.88 15.70
CA TYR A 92 -4.84 -1.82 16.67
C TYR A 92 -6.31 -1.39 16.56
N LEU A 93 -7.01 -1.41 17.68
CA LEU A 93 -8.40 -1.00 17.78
C LEU A 93 -8.47 0.28 18.60
N SER A 94 -9.07 1.33 18.05
CA SER A 94 -9.36 2.56 18.79
C SER A 94 -10.33 2.28 19.92
N ARG A 95 -10.28 3.09 20.98
CA ARG A 95 -11.27 3.07 22.07
C ARG A 95 -12.70 3.35 21.62
N ARG A 96 -12.85 3.92 20.41
CA ARG A 96 -14.15 4.16 19.77
C ARG A 96 -14.68 2.96 19.00
N HIS A 97 -13.87 1.89 18.91
CA HIS A 97 -14.27 0.67 18.19
C HIS A 97 -15.45 0.00 18.91
N PRO A 98 -16.57 -0.28 18.20
CA PRO A 98 -17.67 -1.01 18.79
C PRO A 98 -17.21 -2.41 19.21
N ALA A 99 -17.47 -2.81 20.45
CA ALA A 99 -17.00 -4.10 21.00
C ALA A 99 -17.43 -5.30 20.14
N ASP A 100 -18.56 -5.20 19.45
CA ASP A 100 -19.10 -6.25 18.59
C ASP A 100 -18.44 -6.32 17.19
N ALA A 101 -17.85 -5.24 16.70
CA ALA A 101 -17.18 -5.25 15.39
C ALA A 101 -15.89 -6.08 15.40
N GLY A 102 -15.25 -6.25 16.56
CA GLY A 102 -14.09 -7.15 16.73
C GLY A 102 -14.43 -8.63 16.61
N ARG A 103 -15.70 -8.99 16.71
CA ARG A 103 -16.23 -10.36 16.55
C ARG A 103 -16.74 -10.71 15.16
N GLN A 104 -16.77 -9.76 14.25
CA GLN A 104 -16.83 -10.11 12.84
C GLN A 104 -15.47 -10.68 12.42
N ALA A 105 -15.10 -11.79 13.05
CA ALA A 105 -14.28 -12.78 12.41
C ALA A 105 -14.86 -12.93 11.01
N THR A 106 -14.08 -12.59 10.01
CA THR A 106 -14.38 -12.74 8.61
C THR A 106 -15.17 -14.01 8.46
N ARG A 107 -16.47 -13.91 8.13
CA ARG A 107 -17.27 -15.08 7.75
C ARG A 107 -16.39 -15.81 6.76
N PHE A 108 -16.21 -17.10 6.96
CA PHE A 108 -15.52 -17.97 6.02
C PHE A 108 -16.32 -17.89 4.72
N GLU A 109 -16.00 -16.89 3.89
CA GLU A 109 -16.47 -16.84 2.53
C GLU A 109 -15.61 -17.85 1.79
N ASP A 110 -16.24 -18.85 1.20
CA ASP A 110 -15.61 -19.73 0.22
C ASP A 110 -14.99 -18.88 -0.86
N ARG A 111 -13.70 -18.58 -0.69
CA ARG A 111 -12.93 -17.92 -1.75
C ARG A 111 -12.81 -18.94 -2.88
N PRO A 112 -13.09 -18.55 -4.14
CA PRO A 112 -12.89 -19.45 -5.27
C PRO A 112 -11.48 -20.01 -5.19
N GLU A 113 -11.37 -21.33 -5.17
CA GLU A 113 -10.11 -22.06 -5.19
C GLU A 113 -9.30 -21.54 -6.40
N GLY A 114 -8.18 -20.89 -6.19
CA GLY A 114 -7.32 -20.39 -7.25
C GLY A 114 -6.73 -18.99 -7.03
N ILE A 115 -7.20 -18.22 -6.05
CA ILE A 115 -6.68 -16.88 -5.77
C ILE A 115 -6.13 -16.80 -4.33
N ALA A 116 -5.35 -17.79 -3.94
CA ALA A 116 -4.48 -17.65 -2.77
C ALA A 116 -3.23 -16.87 -3.21
N HIS A 117 -3.37 -15.57 -3.34
CA HIS A 117 -2.20 -14.71 -3.44
C HIS A 117 -1.60 -14.63 -2.05
N ASP A 118 -0.49 -15.30 -1.84
CA ASP A 118 0.36 -15.13 -0.65
C ASP A 118 0.81 -13.67 -0.59
N ARG A 119 0.00 -12.81 0.05
CA ARG A 119 0.26 -11.36 0.08
C ARG A 119 0.02 -10.75 1.46
N TRP A 120 0.71 -9.64 1.66
CA TRP A 120 0.52 -8.72 2.77
C TRP A 120 -0.54 -7.68 2.40
N ASP A 121 -1.53 -7.52 3.26
CA ASP A 121 -2.54 -6.47 3.14
C ASP A 121 -2.64 -5.69 4.46
N VAL A 122 -3.06 -4.43 4.38
CA VAL A 122 -3.45 -3.64 5.54
C VAL A 122 -4.91 -3.22 5.39
N ALA A 123 -5.74 -3.63 6.33
CA ALA A 123 -7.14 -3.25 6.39
C ALA A 123 -7.29 -2.04 7.33
N ILE A 124 -7.84 -0.95 6.81
CA ILE A 124 -8.19 0.26 7.56
C ILE A 124 -9.71 0.27 7.69
N GLU A 125 -10.20 0.04 8.90
CA GLU A 125 -11.62 -0.18 9.17
C GLU A 125 -12.29 1.10 9.66
N THR A 126 -13.46 1.37 9.14
CA THR A 126 -14.37 2.42 9.60
C THR A 126 -15.68 1.80 10.06
N ALA A 127 -16.57 2.59 10.69
CA ALA A 127 -17.90 2.12 11.07
C ALA A 127 -18.75 1.66 9.87
N ASN A 128 -18.45 2.17 8.66
CA ASN A 128 -19.28 1.97 7.47
C ASN A 128 -18.62 1.14 6.37
N GLY A 129 -17.39 0.70 6.57
CA GLY A 129 -16.65 -0.06 5.55
C GLY A 129 -15.17 -0.20 5.86
N MET A 130 -14.43 -0.66 4.86
CA MET A 130 -13.02 -0.96 5.00
C MET A 130 -12.26 -0.51 3.73
N MET A 131 -11.11 0.14 3.89
CA MET A 131 -10.14 0.34 2.83
C MET A 131 -9.05 -0.71 2.95
N LEU A 132 -8.81 -1.46 1.87
CA LEU A 132 -7.77 -2.49 1.82
C LEU A 132 -6.57 -1.97 1.03
N VAL A 133 -5.41 -1.93 1.68
CA VAL A 133 -4.13 -1.54 1.09
C VAL A 133 -3.35 -2.82 0.79
N GLU A 134 -3.18 -3.13 -0.49
CA GLU A 134 -2.48 -4.32 -0.98
C GLU A 134 -0.98 -4.06 -1.04
N CYS A 135 -0.21 -4.61 -0.10
CA CYS A 135 1.22 -4.29 0.06
C CYS A 135 2.17 -5.19 -0.74
N GLY A 136 1.66 -6.27 -1.35
CA GLY A 136 2.44 -7.15 -2.21
C GLY A 136 2.72 -8.54 -1.63
N ALA A 137 3.53 -9.34 -2.34
CA ALA A 137 3.73 -10.76 -2.06
C ALA A 137 4.43 -11.02 -0.71
N ILE A 138 4.01 -12.12 -0.03
CA ILE A 138 4.55 -12.52 1.29
C ILE A 138 6.06 -12.76 1.26
N ARG A 139 6.58 -13.30 0.17
CA ARG A 139 8.00 -13.68 0.04
C ARG A 139 8.91 -12.47 -0.15
N GLU A 140 8.36 -11.29 -0.32
CA GLU A 140 9.12 -10.07 -0.52
C GLU A 140 9.25 -9.31 0.81
N ARG A 141 10.47 -9.13 1.27
CA ARG A 141 10.76 -8.34 2.47
C ARG A 141 10.24 -6.90 2.35
N VAL A 142 10.27 -6.35 1.14
CA VAL A 142 9.77 -5.01 0.84
C VAL A 142 8.27 -4.91 1.14
N SER A 143 7.48 -5.91 0.78
CA SER A 143 6.03 -5.94 1.02
C SER A 143 5.69 -5.93 2.51
N GLN A 144 6.47 -6.64 3.33
CA GLN A 144 6.34 -6.60 4.78
C GLN A 144 6.68 -5.22 5.36
N GLU A 145 7.73 -4.57 4.86
CA GLU A 145 8.12 -3.24 5.28
C GLU A 145 7.07 -2.19 4.89
N LEU A 146 6.48 -2.32 3.71
CA LEU A 146 5.38 -1.47 3.25
C LEU A 146 4.13 -1.65 4.14
N ALA A 147 3.73 -2.89 4.43
CA ALA A 147 2.61 -3.17 5.32
C ALA A 147 2.85 -2.58 6.72
N ARG A 148 4.06 -2.70 7.24
CA ARG A 148 4.45 -2.07 8.52
C ARG A 148 4.34 -0.56 8.45
N THR A 149 4.86 0.08 7.41
CA THR A 149 4.82 1.54 7.24
C THR A 149 3.39 2.06 7.22
N VAL A 150 2.50 1.42 6.46
CA VAL A 150 1.08 1.77 6.40
C VAL A 150 0.41 1.57 7.77
N PHE A 151 0.62 0.41 8.40
CA PHE A 151 0.05 0.08 9.70
C PHE A 151 0.49 1.08 10.78
N ASP A 152 1.79 1.35 10.87
CA ASP A 152 2.35 2.24 11.90
C ASP A 152 1.86 3.68 11.71
N ALA A 153 1.69 4.17 10.48
CA ALA A 153 1.16 5.49 10.20
C ALA A 153 -0.29 5.63 10.69
N VAL A 154 -1.16 4.68 10.33
CA VAL A 154 -2.57 4.71 10.74
C VAL A 154 -2.72 4.48 12.25
N LYS A 155 -1.94 3.55 12.82
CA LYS A 155 -1.92 3.28 14.26
C LYS A 155 -1.52 4.54 15.04
N LYS A 156 -0.47 5.23 14.62
CA LYS A 156 0.01 6.47 15.27
C LYS A 156 -1.07 7.54 15.32
N ASP A 157 -1.81 7.72 14.23
CA ASP A 157 -2.93 8.66 14.16
C ASP A 157 -4.09 8.24 15.11
N LEU A 158 -4.41 6.94 15.16
CA LEU A 158 -5.41 6.40 16.08
C LEU A 158 -5.00 6.61 17.54
N GLU A 159 -3.75 6.31 17.91
CA GLU A 159 -3.21 6.50 19.25
C GLU A 159 -3.26 7.97 19.69
N TYR A 160 -2.90 8.87 18.78
CA TYR A 160 -2.95 10.31 19.03
C TYR A 160 -4.38 10.76 19.37
N ARG A 161 -5.37 10.39 18.55
CA ARG A 161 -6.77 10.73 18.75
C ARG A 161 -7.38 10.09 20.00
N ASP A 162 -7.01 8.86 20.32
CA ASP A 162 -7.44 8.17 21.54
C ASP A 162 -6.90 8.86 22.79
N THR A 163 -5.71 9.46 22.69
CA THR A 163 -5.07 10.18 23.81
C THR A 163 -5.68 11.57 24.00
N GLU A 164 -5.97 12.30 22.91
CA GLU A 164 -6.63 13.59 22.97
C GLU A 164 -8.05 13.47 23.53
N GLY A 165 -8.86 12.54 23.03
CA GLY A 165 -10.20 12.29 23.52
C GLY A 165 -10.28 11.82 24.98
N ALA A 166 -9.15 11.40 25.57
CA ALA A 166 -9.05 11.06 26.98
C ALA A 166 -8.73 12.29 27.86
N ARG A 167 -8.14 13.34 27.29
CA ARG A 167 -7.79 14.59 28.00
C ARG A 167 -8.97 15.55 28.11
N GLU A 168 -9.93 15.43 27.22
CA GLU A 168 -11.13 16.28 27.15
C GLU A 168 -12.29 15.80 28.04
N ARG A 169 -12.15 14.65 28.72
CA ARG A 169 -13.14 14.08 29.66
C ARG A 169 -12.71 14.23 31.10
#